data_c8f2206d6077dffa2fa951f8151f497d
#
_entry.id   c8f2206d6077dffa2fa951f8151f497d
#
_cell.length_a   1.000
_cell.length_b   1.000
_cell.length_c   1.000
_cell.angle_alpha   90.00
_cell.angle_beta   90.00
_cell.angle_gamma   90.00
#
_symmetry.space_group_name_H-M   'P 1'
#
loop_
_entity.id
_entity.type
_entity.pdbx_description
1 polymer ?
#
loop_
_entity_poly.entity_id
_entity_poly.type
_entity_poly.pdbx_seq_one_letter_code
_entity_poly.pdbx_strand_id
1 'polypeptide(L)'
;MQTSTNTRIRALTERGFWGQDSLHGLLAERVAQEPHALAVADQPDKMELTGMPPARLSFSDLDIASTALALQLLERGIGPGSRIMVQLPNIVELVVCFYAASKLGAIISPLPVQYGAHEITQLSTTLRTTLFIGCPSFKGQSLIQTARDVLPRLPVLAIGDDLECLASSVPLKGTRTLATYSRSLNDPANRVLTVCWTSGTTGTPKGVPRSANMWLATARATAEAGGYQRGDRLLNPFPLVNMAAIGGFLFAAAELGCGLILHHPLDPAVYLTQMQDEKIHFTIAPPALLNQLAAQPEFWQQFDFSTLRAVGSGSAPLSPAMIATFENDYQKPVINFYGSNEGLALFATPETVPSSEMRAAYFPRFGTPGLEWPGRCHHAVQSKVIDPDTGLEVDEPGAVGELCFAGATVFDGYFGTEDTDVFTEDGFFRSGDLVEISAAPTHYYRIVGRCKDIINRGGMKISPAELDTLIESHPRVHEAAVCAYADQALGERVCVCLVPKDADHPPSLKEVCGFLKAQVLVKFKLPEKISYLTALPRNPMGKVLRGDLQADIAAVG
;
A
#
# COMPACT_ATOMS: atom_id res chain seq x y z
N MET A 1 20.28 -3.45 11.75
CA MET A 1 20.34 -4.17 10.46
C MET A 1 20.34 -3.13 9.36
N GLN A 2 21.15 -3.31 8.32
CA GLN A 2 21.19 -2.48 7.10
C GLN A 2 21.12 -3.46 5.93
N THR A 3 20.29 -3.18 4.94
CA THR A 3 20.16 -4.02 3.72
C THR A 3 20.91 -3.42 2.54
N SER A 4 20.89 -2.08 2.43
CA SER A 4 21.55 -1.38 1.33
C SER A 4 23.07 -1.43 1.44
N THR A 5 23.72 -1.64 0.29
CA THR A 5 25.19 -1.57 0.19
C THR A 5 25.68 -0.13 0.33
N ASN A 6 26.89 0.05 0.85
CA ASN A 6 27.50 1.38 0.97
C ASN A 6 27.63 2.10 -0.39
N THR A 7 27.85 1.35 -1.46
CA THR A 7 27.90 1.89 -2.83
C THR A 7 26.57 2.50 -3.24
N ARG A 8 25.46 1.78 -3.02
CA ARG A 8 24.11 2.26 -3.31
C ARG A 8 23.76 3.49 -2.45
N ILE A 9 24.03 3.43 -1.15
CA ILE A 9 23.79 4.56 -0.23
C ILE A 9 24.50 5.80 -0.74
N ARG A 10 25.80 5.70 -1.06
CA ARG A 10 26.59 6.81 -1.57
C ARG A 10 26.00 7.37 -2.87
N ALA A 11 25.73 6.52 -3.86
CA ALA A 11 25.21 6.93 -5.16
C ALA A 11 23.86 7.66 -5.03
N LEU A 12 22.93 7.18 -4.18
CA LEU A 12 21.63 7.82 -3.98
C LEU A 12 21.74 9.09 -3.13
N THR A 13 22.69 9.17 -2.20
CA THR A 13 22.96 10.38 -1.42
C THR A 13 23.59 11.47 -2.28
N GLU A 14 24.57 11.16 -3.12
CA GLU A 14 25.21 12.11 -4.05
C GLU A 14 24.19 12.68 -5.06
N ARG A 15 23.19 11.90 -5.46
CA ARG A 15 22.08 12.34 -6.31
C ARG A 15 20.99 13.11 -5.55
N GLY A 16 21.07 13.23 -4.23
CA GLY A 16 20.13 13.95 -3.37
C GLY A 16 18.77 13.25 -3.16
N PHE A 17 18.66 11.93 -3.44
CA PHE A 17 17.46 11.16 -3.17
C PHE A 17 17.42 10.61 -1.74
N TRP A 18 18.57 10.26 -1.19
CA TRP A 18 18.76 9.82 0.19
C TRP A 18 19.54 10.85 0.99
N GLY A 19 19.37 10.83 2.31
CA GLY A 19 19.99 11.77 3.24
C GLY A 19 20.31 11.13 4.58
N GLN A 20 20.38 11.98 5.63
CA GLN A 20 20.68 11.57 7.00
C GLN A 20 19.42 11.55 7.89
N ASP A 21 18.24 11.85 7.31
CA ASP A 21 17.01 12.03 8.07
C ASP A 21 16.45 10.69 8.54
N SER A 22 16.12 10.63 9.80
CA SER A 22 15.37 9.55 10.42
C SER A 22 13.98 10.04 10.80
N LEU A 23 13.01 9.11 10.99
CA LEU A 23 11.65 9.49 11.37
C LEU A 23 11.62 10.33 12.65
N HIS A 24 12.40 9.96 13.68
CA HIS A 24 12.49 10.74 14.93
C HIS A 24 13.28 12.05 14.75
N GLY A 25 14.22 12.13 13.81
CA GLY A 25 14.94 13.37 13.47
C GLY A 25 13.99 14.40 12.86
N LEU A 26 13.14 13.98 11.92
CA LEU A 26 12.10 14.84 11.34
C LEU A 26 11.13 15.36 12.41
N LEU A 27 10.72 14.51 13.35
CA LEU A 27 9.88 14.97 14.46
C LEU A 27 10.57 16.05 15.30
N ALA A 28 11.86 15.86 15.61
CA ALA A 28 12.62 16.87 16.37
C ALA A 28 12.68 18.22 15.64
N GLU A 29 12.81 18.20 14.30
CA GLU A 29 12.75 19.42 13.49
C GLU A 29 11.36 20.07 13.53
N ARG A 30 10.27 19.29 13.44
CA ARG A 30 8.91 19.83 13.56
C ARG A 30 8.66 20.43 14.93
N VAL A 31 9.09 19.76 16.00
CA VAL A 31 8.99 20.31 17.37
C VAL A 31 9.72 21.64 17.50
N ALA A 32 10.89 21.77 16.87
CA ALA A 32 11.66 23.03 16.90
C ALA A 32 10.99 24.17 16.10
N GLN A 33 10.29 23.85 15.01
CA GLN A 33 9.71 24.83 14.10
C GLN A 33 8.24 25.17 14.44
N GLU A 34 7.44 24.17 14.78
CA GLU A 34 5.98 24.29 14.95
C GLU A 34 5.43 23.33 16.04
N PRO A 35 5.90 23.43 17.29
CA PRO A 35 5.60 22.46 18.36
C PRO A 35 4.11 22.23 18.61
N HIS A 36 3.28 23.24 18.38
CA HIS A 36 1.84 23.21 18.67
C HIS A 36 0.98 22.89 17.45
N ALA A 37 1.58 22.74 16.24
CA ALA A 37 0.83 22.31 15.06
C ALA A 37 0.38 20.84 15.23
N LEU A 38 -0.75 20.49 14.61
CA LEU A 38 -1.30 19.14 14.64
C LEU A 38 -0.36 18.17 13.95
N ALA A 39 0.10 17.15 14.66
CA ALA A 39 0.90 16.06 14.12
C ALA A 39 0.03 14.87 13.68
N VAL A 40 -0.90 14.44 14.56
CA VAL A 40 -1.74 13.27 14.29
C VAL A 40 -3.06 13.36 15.08
N ALA A 41 -4.14 12.85 14.48
CA ALA A 41 -5.45 12.73 15.12
C ALA A 41 -6.13 11.42 14.76
N ASP A 42 -6.85 10.85 15.73
CA ASP A 42 -7.71 9.69 15.55
C ASP A 42 -9.03 10.03 14.84
N GLN A 43 -9.67 8.99 14.29
CA GLN A 43 -11.07 9.06 13.86
C GLN A 43 -12.00 9.23 15.06
N PRO A 44 -13.19 9.87 14.88
CA PRO A 44 -14.08 10.23 15.99
C PRO A 44 -14.69 9.01 16.70
N ASP A 45 -14.91 7.91 16.01
CA ASP A 45 -15.51 6.66 16.52
C ASP A 45 -14.50 5.66 17.12
N LYS A 46 -13.26 6.08 17.38
CA LYS A 46 -12.22 5.23 18.00
C LYS A 46 -12.71 4.54 19.28
N MET A 47 -13.49 5.25 20.11
CA MET A 47 -14.04 4.68 21.36
C MET A 47 -14.91 3.45 21.08
N GLU A 48 -15.74 3.49 20.05
CA GLU A 48 -16.62 2.37 19.68
C GLU A 48 -15.82 1.18 19.14
N LEU A 49 -14.73 1.48 18.43
CA LEU A 49 -13.91 0.46 17.80
C LEU A 49 -12.94 -0.23 18.75
N THR A 50 -12.37 0.50 19.71
CA THR A 50 -11.24 0.03 20.53
C THR A 50 -11.49 0.07 22.03
N GLY A 51 -12.51 0.76 22.48
CA GLY A 51 -12.73 1.07 23.90
C GLY A 51 -11.83 2.19 24.45
N MET A 52 -11.01 2.82 23.59
CA MET A 52 -10.11 3.92 23.98
C MET A 52 -10.59 5.24 23.39
N PRO A 53 -10.48 6.37 24.14
CA PRO A 53 -10.91 7.67 23.64
C PRO A 53 -10.05 8.12 22.44
N PRO A 54 -10.63 8.86 21.47
CA PRO A 54 -9.86 9.45 20.41
C PRO A 54 -8.88 10.50 20.96
N ALA A 55 -7.69 10.56 20.37
CA ALA A 55 -6.63 11.47 20.74
C ALA A 55 -6.24 12.38 19.56
N ARG A 56 -5.73 13.57 19.91
CA ARG A 56 -5.15 14.54 18.99
C ARG A 56 -3.84 15.03 19.60
N LEU A 57 -2.75 14.85 18.89
CA LEU A 57 -1.42 15.24 19.35
C LEU A 57 -0.83 16.32 18.47
N SER A 58 -0.27 17.35 19.09
CA SER A 58 0.67 18.25 18.43
C SER A 58 2.01 17.55 18.19
N PHE A 59 2.93 18.17 17.44
CA PHE A 59 4.28 17.63 17.30
C PHE A 59 5.00 17.50 18.65
N SER A 60 4.82 18.45 19.55
CA SER A 60 5.36 18.37 20.90
C SER A 60 4.77 17.21 21.71
N ASP A 61 3.44 17.02 21.64
CA ASP A 61 2.78 15.92 22.36
C ASP A 61 3.22 14.56 21.80
N LEU A 62 3.35 14.44 20.48
CA LEU A 62 3.84 13.22 19.82
C LEU A 62 5.29 12.90 20.21
N ASP A 63 6.15 13.92 20.35
CA ASP A 63 7.52 13.73 20.82
C ASP A 63 7.56 13.25 22.26
N ILE A 64 6.76 13.86 23.14
CA ILE A 64 6.62 13.45 24.55
C ILE A 64 6.11 12.01 24.63
N ALA A 65 5.00 11.70 23.98
CA ALA A 65 4.38 10.38 24.00
C ALA A 65 5.33 9.28 23.48
N SER A 66 5.97 9.52 22.33
CA SER A 66 6.92 8.56 21.75
C SER A 66 8.22 8.43 22.55
N THR A 67 8.65 9.49 23.26
CA THR A 67 9.77 9.46 24.20
C THR A 67 9.42 8.61 25.43
N ALA A 68 8.23 8.81 26.01
CA ALA A 68 7.77 8.02 27.16
C ALA A 68 7.68 6.53 26.82
N LEU A 69 7.08 6.20 25.68
CA LEU A 69 7.00 4.81 25.22
C LEU A 69 8.40 4.22 24.95
N ALA A 70 9.29 4.97 24.31
CA ALA A 70 10.65 4.52 24.05
C ALA A 70 11.42 4.20 25.34
N LEU A 71 11.25 5.01 26.41
CA LEU A 71 11.86 4.74 27.71
C LEU A 71 11.31 3.45 28.34
N GLN A 72 9.99 3.24 28.32
CA GLN A 72 9.36 2.01 28.82
C GLN A 72 9.87 0.77 28.09
N LEU A 73 10.07 0.88 26.77
CA LEU A 73 10.60 -0.22 25.94
C LEU A 73 12.11 -0.42 26.18
N LEU A 74 12.88 0.64 26.36
CA LEU A 74 14.30 0.57 26.68
C LEU A 74 14.57 -0.13 28.02
N GLU A 75 13.75 0.16 29.06
CA GLU A 75 13.80 -0.52 30.34
C GLU A 75 13.52 -2.04 30.25
N ARG A 76 12.79 -2.46 29.21
CA ARG A 76 12.51 -3.87 28.89
C ARG A 76 13.56 -4.48 27.95
N GLY A 77 14.66 -3.78 27.70
CA GLY A 77 15.78 -4.26 26.88
C GLY A 77 15.55 -4.14 25.36
N ILE A 78 14.55 -3.38 24.92
CA ILE A 78 14.31 -3.11 23.50
C ILE A 78 15.28 -2.05 23.00
N GLY A 79 15.98 -2.36 21.90
CA GLY A 79 16.98 -1.47 21.30
C GLY A 79 17.38 -1.92 19.90
N PRO A 80 18.59 -1.54 19.41
CA PRO A 80 19.06 -1.89 18.08
C PRO A 80 19.05 -3.40 17.85
N GLY A 81 18.38 -3.84 16.78
CA GLY A 81 18.22 -5.28 16.45
C GLY A 81 17.00 -5.93 17.05
N SER A 82 16.31 -5.31 18.02
CA SER A 82 14.99 -5.75 18.47
C SER A 82 13.95 -5.62 17.35
N ARG A 83 13.00 -6.56 17.31
CA ARG A 83 11.96 -6.65 16.30
C ARG A 83 10.61 -6.66 16.99
N ILE A 84 9.91 -5.53 16.88
CA ILE A 84 8.62 -5.29 17.51
C ILE A 84 7.53 -5.59 16.50
N MET A 85 6.73 -6.62 16.72
CA MET A 85 5.52 -6.89 15.95
C MET A 85 4.36 -6.11 16.57
N VAL A 86 3.59 -5.40 15.76
CA VAL A 86 2.53 -4.51 16.25
C VAL A 86 1.23 -4.78 15.51
N GLN A 87 0.16 -5.11 16.25
CA GLN A 87 -1.18 -5.32 15.69
C GLN A 87 -2.17 -4.32 16.28
N LEU A 88 -2.26 -3.17 15.64
CA LEU A 88 -3.13 -2.06 16.01
C LEU A 88 -3.89 -1.55 14.78
N PRO A 89 -5.14 -1.07 14.92
CA PRO A 89 -5.79 -0.29 13.86
C PRO A 89 -5.04 1.04 13.65
N ASN A 90 -5.47 1.85 12.67
CA ASN A 90 -4.92 3.21 12.51
C ASN A 90 -5.37 4.09 13.67
N ILE A 91 -4.61 4.10 14.73
CA ILE A 91 -4.81 4.93 15.91
C ILE A 91 -3.51 5.66 16.26
N VAL A 92 -3.63 6.74 17.00
CA VAL A 92 -2.48 7.57 17.40
C VAL A 92 -1.40 6.74 18.06
N GLU A 93 -1.75 5.75 18.87
CA GLU A 93 -0.81 4.85 19.57
C GLU A 93 0.07 4.05 18.58
N LEU A 94 -0.45 3.66 17.39
CA LEU A 94 0.36 3.02 16.36
C LEU A 94 1.43 3.98 15.83
N VAL A 95 1.07 5.24 15.59
CA VAL A 95 2.01 6.28 15.18
C VAL A 95 3.08 6.50 16.25
N VAL A 96 2.68 6.58 17.52
CA VAL A 96 3.61 6.66 18.67
C VAL A 96 4.59 5.48 18.68
N CYS A 97 4.13 4.24 18.38
CA CYS A 97 4.99 3.06 18.28
C CYS A 97 6.05 3.20 17.16
N PHE A 98 5.70 3.76 16.00
CA PHE A 98 6.66 4.00 14.91
C PHE A 98 7.78 4.95 15.34
N TYR A 99 7.44 6.06 15.99
CA TYR A 99 8.42 7.03 16.48
C TYR A 99 9.26 6.47 17.64
N ALA A 100 8.66 5.73 18.55
CA ALA A 100 9.39 5.07 19.64
C ALA A 100 10.39 4.03 19.11
N ALA A 101 10.00 3.20 18.15
CA ALA A 101 10.89 2.25 17.49
C ALA A 101 12.05 2.96 16.78
N SER A 102 11.78 4.07 16.08
CA SER A 102 12.80 4.90 15.42
C SER A 102 13.80 5.48 16.43
N LYS A 103 13.33 6.00 17.57
CA LYS A 103 14.19 6.53 18.65
C LYS A 103 15.11 5.47 19.26
N LEU A 104 14.66 4.21 19.28
CA LEU A 104 15.41 3.07 19.82
C LEU A 104 16.30 2.37 18.79
N GLY A 105 16.17 2.65 17.49
CA GLY A 105 16.81 1.90 16.43
C GLY A 105 16.29 0.46 16.32
N ALA A 106 15.10 0.19 16.86
CA ALA A 106 14.39 -1.08 16.74
C ALA A 106 13.65 -1.17 15.39
N ILE A 107 13.35 -2.39 14.98
CA ILE A 107 12.53 -2.66 13.79
C ILE A 107 11.08 -2.81 14.25
N ILE A 108 10.16 -2.09 13.59
CA ILE A 108 8.72 -2.26 13.78
C ILE A 108 8.12 -3.03 12.60
N SER A 109 7.30 -4.03 12.89
CA SER A 109 6.59 -4.83 11.89
C SER A 109 5.08 -4.74 12.16
N PRO A 110 4.38 -3.82 11.48
CA PRO A 110 2.95 -3.66 11.67
C PRO A 110 2.18 -4.77 10.94
N LEU A 111 1.13 -5.27 11.59
CA LEU A 111 0.24 -6.30 11.07
C LEU A 111 -1.17 -5.78 10.84
N PRO A 112 -1.86 -6.24 9.79
CA PRO A 112 -3.30 -6.07 9.66
C PRO A 112 -4.05 -6.61 10.89
N VAL A 113 -5.06 -5.88 11.37
CA VAL A 113 -5.89 -6.31 12.51
C VAL A 113 -6.71 -7.59 12.22
N GLN A 114 -6.87 -7.93 10.95
CA GLN A 114 -7.57 -9.13 10.49
C GLN A 114 -6.73 -10.41 10.60
N TYR A 115 -5.40 -10.29 10.81
CA TYR A 115 -4.55 -11.47 10.93
C TYR A 115 -4.83 -12.21 12.24
N GLY A 116 -5.03 -13.53 12.13
CA GLY A 116 -5.34 -14.42 13.22
C GLY A 116 -4.13 -15.21 13.74
N ALA A 117 -4.41 -16.26 14.48
CA ALA A 117 -3.43 -17.13 15.12
C ALA A 117 -2.38 -17.70 14.16
N HIS A 118 -2.81 -18.11 12.96
CA HIS A 118 -1.93 -18.71 11.95
C HIS A 118 -0.88 -17.71 11.46
N GLU A 119 -1.32 -16.55 10.97
CA GLU A 119 -0.44 -15.50 10.44
C GLU A 119 0.49 -14.96 11.53
N ILE A 120 -0.02 -14.68 12.73
CA ILE A 120 0.79 -14.20 13.85
C ILE A 120 1.91 -15.17 14.16
N THR A 121 1.62 -16.48 14.24
CA THR A 121 2.62 -17.52 14.53
C THR A 121 3.68 -17.58 13.44
N GLN A 122 3.26 -17.65 12.19
CA GLN A 122 4.16 -17.75 11.03
C GLN A 122 5.06 -16.52 10.91
N LEU A 123 4.46 -15.32 10.95
CA LEU A 123 5.19 -14.08 10.77
C LEU A 123 6.12 -13.77 11.96
N SER A 124 5.69 -14.09 13.19
CA SER A 124 6.53 -13.95 14.38
C SER A 124 7.77 -14.82 14.31
N THR A 125 7.64 -16.06 13.82
CA THR A 125 8.75 -16.98 13.61
C THR A 125 9.71 -16.45 12.54
N THR A 126 9.20 -16.03 11.40
CA THR A 126 9.99 -15.49 10.29
C THR A 126 10.72 -14.21 10.71
N LEU A 127 10.03 -13.28 11.36
CA LEU A 127 10.61 -12.04 11.86
C LEU A 127 11.61 -12.27 12.99
N ARG A 128 11.53 -13.39 13.71
CA ARG A 128 12.19 -13.63 15.01
C ARG A 128 11.83 -12.51 15.97
N THR A 129 10.55 -12.33 16.19
CA THR A 129 9.95 -11.27 17.01
C THR A 129 10.54 -11.29 18.43
N THR A 130 10.87 -10.12 18.96
CA THR A 130 11.36 -9.95 20.34
C THR A 130 10.30 -9.41 21.30
N LEU A 131 9.29 -8.71 20.76
CA LEU A 131 8.17 -8.13 21.50
C LEU A 131 6.95 -8.08 20.59
N PHE A 132 5.78 -8.40 21.10
CA PHE A 132 4.49 -8.14 20.44
C PHE A 132 3.74 -7.04 21.20
N ILE A 133 3.22 -6.05 20.47
CA ILE A 133 2.33 -5.00 21.00
C ILE A 133 0.99 -5.12 20.29
N GLY A 134 -0.10 -5.18 21.07
CA GLY A 134 -1.44 -5.35 20.53
C GLY A 134 -2.50 -4.47 21.16
N CYS A 135 -3.64 -4.38 20.47
CA CYS A 135 -4.83 -3.71 20.98
C CYS A 135 -5.59 -4.63 21.94
N PRO A 136 -5.99 -4.15 23.14
CA PRO A 136 -6.82 -4.92 24.06
C PRO A 136 -8.12 -5.40 23.42
N SER A 137 -8.78 -4.50 22.68
CA SER A 137 -10.03 -4.79 21.98
C SER A 137 -10.09 -4.07 20.64
N PHE A 138 -10.63 -4.73 19.63
CA PHE A 138 -10.99 -4.13 18.35
C PHE A 138 -12.30 -4.76 17.84
N LYS A 139 -13.35 -3.93 17.69
CA LYS A 139 -14.71 -4.39 17.33
C LYS A 139 -15.19 -5.56 18.20
N GLY A 140 -14.93 -5.48 19.51
CA GLY A 140 -15.31 -6.50 20.48
C GLY A 140 -14.45 -7.77 20.50
N GLN A 141 -13.42 -7.86 19.66
CA GLN A 141 -12.46 -8.96 19.66
C GLN A 141 -11.15 -8.55 20.33
N SER A 142 -10.58 -9.42 21.16
CA SER A 142 -9.28 -9.18 21.79
C SER A 142 -8.15 -9.62 20.87
N LEU A 143 -7.44 -8.66 20.27
CA LEU A 143 -6.27 -8.95 19.45
C LEU A 143 -5.10 -9.43 20.31
N ILE A 144 -4.97 -8.90 21.52
CA ILE A 144 -3.89 -9.25 22.45
C ILE A 144 -4.01 -10.68 22.97
N GLN A 145 -5.24 -11.18 23.18
CA GLN A 145 -5.45 -12.53 23.68
C GLN A 145 -5.02 -13.57 22.65
N THR A 146 -5.39 -13.36 21.38
CA THR A 146 -4.93 -14.23 20.28
C THR A 146 -3.40 -14.32 20.25
N ALA A 147 -2.70 -13.19 20.38
CA ALA A 147 -1.24 -13.19 20.39
C ALA A 147 -0.66 -13.90 21.64
N ARG A 148 -1.24 -13.70 22.84
CA ARG A 148 -0.82 -14.40 24.07
C ARG A 148 -0.96 -15.91 23.96
N ASP A 149 -2.03 -16.37 23.34
CA ASP A 149 -2.31 -17.80 23.18
C ASP A 149 -1.29 -18.48 22.24
N VAL A 150 -0.90 -17.82 21.15
CA VAL A 150 -0.01 -18.40 20.14
C VAL A 150 1.48 -18.09 20.35
N LEU A 151 1.81 -17.10 21.19
CA LEU A 151 3.18 -16.67 21.48
C LEU A 151 3.52 -16.78 22.99
N PRO A 152 3.34 -17.94 23.65
CA PRO A 152 3.43 -18.08 25.11
C PRO A 152 4.81 -17.78 25.69
N ARG A 153 5.87 -17.76 24.86
CA ARG A 153 7.26 -17.49 25.30
C ARG A 153 7.74 -16.09 24.97
N LEU A 154 6.90 -15.30 24.29
CA LEU A 154 7.24 -13.95 23.87
C LEU A 154 6.58 -12.92 24.80
N PRO A 155 7.24 -11.83 25.18
CA PRO A 155 6.55 -10.70 25.80
C PRO A 155 5.46 -10.17 24.87
N VAL A 156 4.20 -10.17 25.35
CA VAL A 156 3.01 -9.68 24.63
C VAL A 156 2.37 -8.61 25.49
N LEU A 157 2.46 -7.35 25.04
CA LEU A 157 2.05 -6.17 25.79
C LEU A 157 0.84 -5.50 25.15
N ALA A 158 -0.14 -5.14 25.97
CA ALA A 158 -1.32 -4.39 25.57
C ALA A 158 -1.08 -2.88 25.70
N ILE A 159 -1.47 -2.10 24.70
CA ILE A 159 -1.53 -0.64 24.84
C ILE A 159 -2.64 -0.27 25.84
N GLY A 160 -2.40 0.77 26.62
CA GLY A 160 -3.32 1.24 27.66
C GLY A 160 -3.20 0.47 28.98
N ASP A 161 -2.98 -0.85 28.93
CA ASP A 161 -2.86 -1.71 30.13
C ASP A 161 -1.40 -1.88 30.56
N ASP A 162 -0.55 -2.37 29.65
CA ASP A 162 0.85 -2.70 29.94
C ASP A 162 1.82 -1.57 29.51
N LEU A 163 1.40 -0.73 28.57
CA LEU A 163 2.17 0.36 27.96
C LEU A 163 1.35 1.65 27.94
N GLU A 164 1.88 2.69 28.55
CA GLU A 164 1.32 4.05 28.45
C GLU A 164 1.84 4.72 27.17
N CYS A 165 1.01 4.73 26.12
CA CYS A 165 1.37 5.31 24.82
C CYS A 165 1.08 6.81 24.70
N LEU A 166 0.23 7.39 25.54
CA LEU A 166 -0.22 8.80 25.45
C LEU A 166 0.18 9.61 26.67
N ALA A 167 1.38 9.37 27.20
CA ALA A 167 1.91 10.16 28.31
C ALA A 167 1.98 11.66 27.95
N SER A 168 1.52 12.51 28.84
CA SER A 168 1.51 13.97 28.68
C SER A 168 2.80 14.65 29.15
N SER A 169 3.71 13.92 29.78
CA SER A 169 4.98 14.45 30.27
C SER A 169 6.04 13.36 30.40
N VAL A 170 7.29 13.75 30.30
CA VAL A 170 8.46 12.88 30.54
C VAL A 170 9.44 13.63 31.46
N PRO A 171 9.99 12.99 32.51
CA PRO A 171 11.03 13.61 33.34
C PRO A 171 12.24 14.05 32.51
N LEU A 172 12.80 15.23 32.79
CA LEU A 172 13.96 15.78 32.07
C LEU A 172 15.15 14.81 31.98
N LYS A 173 15.39 14.03 33.03
CA LYS A 173 16.44 13.00 33.06
C LYS A 173 16.17 11.93 31.99
N GLY A 174 14.94 11.46 31.86
CA GLY A 174 14.53 10.49 30.85
C GLY A 174 14.72 11.03 29.43
N THR A 175 14.24 12.25 29.17
CA THR A 175 14.40 12.92 27.88
C THR A 175 15.87 13.04 27.49
N ARG A 176 16.76 13.47 28.41
CA ARG A 176 18.21 13.57 28.15
C ARG A 176 18.86 12.21 27.91
N THR A 177 18.46 11.19 28.68
CA THR A 177 18.97 9.83 28.51
C THR A 177 18.64 9.29 27.12
N LEU A 178 17.36 9.39 26.71
CA LEU A 178 16.93 8.91 25.40
C LEU A 178 17.56 9.72 24.25
N ALA A 179 17.65 11.04 24.38
CA ALA A 179 18.31 11.88 23.36
C ALA A 179 19.79 11.53 23.17
N THR A 180 20.49 11.20 24.26
CA THR A 180 21.89 10.73 24.18
C THR A 180 21.96 9.36 23.53
N TYR A 181 21.06 8.45 23.90
CA TYR A 181 20.95 7.12 23.32
C TYR A 181 20.66 7.19 21.80
N SER A 182 19.65 7.94 21.38
CA SER A 182 19.25 8.03 19.96
C SER A 182 20.38 8.64 19.10
N ARG A 183 21.14 9.62 19.64
CA ARG A 183 22.31 10.16 18.93
C ARG A 183 23.46 9.15 18.81
N SER A 184 23.53 8.13 19.66
CA SER A 184 24.54 7.06 19.55
C SER A 184 24.21 6.02 18.49
N LEU A 185 23.02 6.05 17.90
CA LEU A 185 22.63 5.14 16.83
C LEU A 185 23.43 5.43 15.57
N ASN A 186 24.14 4.43 15.07
CA ASN A 186 24.86 4.56 13.81
C ASN A 186 23.86 4.56 12.64
N ASP A 187 23.98 5.56 11.77
CA ASP A 187 23.29 5.67 10.48
C ASP A 187 21.76 5.35 10.57
N PRO A 188 21.00 6.10 11.37
CA PRO A 188 19.57 5.80 11.57
C PRO A 188 18.74 5.94 10.28
N ALA A 189 19.22 6.70 9.28
CA ALA A 189 18.55 6.89 8.00
C ALA A 189 18.56 5.63 7.12
N ASN A 190 19.64 4.83 7.17
CA ASN A 190 19.85 3.64 6.35
C ASN A 190 19.58 2.32 7.08
N ARG A 191 19.33 2.36 8.38
CA ARG A 191 18.90 1.15 9.13
C ARG A 191 17.49 0.78 8.75
N VAL A 192 17.20 -0.53 8.72
CA VAL A 192 15.84 -1.03 8.58
C VAL A 192 15.01 -0.54 9.76
N LEU A 193 13.99 0.23 9.47
CA LEU A 193 13.00 0.70 10.44
C LEU A 193 11.78 -0.21 10.45
N THR A 194 11.32 -0.65 9.27
CA THR A 194 10.11 -1.47 9.17
C THR A 194 10.36 -2.77 8.43
N VAL A 195 9.58 -3.79 8.78
CA VAL A 195 9.36 -4.98 7.93
C VAL A 195 7.85 -5.10 7.71
N CYS A 196 7.42 -4.79 6.49
CA CYS A 196 6.04 -4.94 6.04
C CYS A 196 5.85 -6.28 5.33
N TRP A 197 4.63 -6.82 5.35
CA TRP A 197 4.36 -8.14 4.77
C TRP A 197 3.59 -8.03 3.46
N THR A 198 4.00 -8.80 2.46
CA THR A 198 3.23 -8.96 1.23
C THR A 198 2.46 -10.27 1.29
N SER A 199 1.27 -10.28 0.72
CA SER A 199 0.58 -11.51 0.40
C SER A 199 1.35 -12.22 -0.71
N GLY A 200 2.33 -13.03 -0.34
CA GLY A 200 3.11 -13.81 -1.30
C GLY A 200 2.18 -14.62 -2.20
N THR A 201 2.53 -14.68 -3.46
CA THR A 201 1.75 -15.42 -4.46
C THR A 201 1.91 -16.93 -4.33
N THR A 202 2.85 -17.35 -3.49
CA THR A 202 3.12 -18.73 -3.09
C THR A 202 2.42 -19.12 -1.78
N GLY A 203 1.52 -18.29 -1.26
CA GLY A 203 0.81 -18.53 0.02
C GLY A 203 1.59 -18.12 1.27
N THR A 204 2.91 -17.98 1.20
CA THR A 204 3.73 -17.53 2.35
C THR A 204 4.04 -16.05 2.24
N PRO A 205 3.62 -15.21 3.21
CA PRO A 205 3.94 -13.80 3.20
C PRO A 205 5.44 -13.54 3.24
N LYS A 206 5.92 -12.64 2.40
CA LYS A 206 7.33 -12.21 2.36
C LYS A 206 7.50 -10.90 3.11
N GLY A 207 8.51 -10.80 3.99
CA GLY A 207 8.84 -9.59 4.71
C GLY A 207 9.64 -8.61 3.85
N VAL A 208 9.21 -7.37 3.76
CA VAL A 208 9.88 -6.30 3.02
C VAL A 208 10.54 -5.32 3.99
N PRO A 209 11.87 -5.39 4.15
CA PRO A 209 12.60 -4.46 5.02
C PRO A 209 12.77 -3.11 4.33
N ARG A 210 12.51 -2.02 5.05
CA ARG A 210 12.69 -0.67 4.53
C ARG A 210 13.35 0.25 5.55
N SER A 211 14.26 1.09 5.06
CA SER A 211 14.90 2.15 5.83
C SER A 211 14.10 3.46 5.79
N ALA A 212 14.47 4.43 6.62
CA ALA A 212 13.88 5.76 6.57
C ALA A 212 14.10 6.43 5.19
N ASN A 213 15.29 6.28 4.59
CA ASN A 213 15.58 6.81 3.26
C ASN A 213 14.66 6.25 2.16
N MET A 214 14.38 4.94 2.17
CA MET A 214 13.44 4.33 1.22
C MET A 214 12.02 4.86 1.41
N TRP A 215 11.60 5.08 2.67
CA TRP A 215 10.31 5.66 2.98
C TRP A 215 10.22 7.12 2.58
N LEU A 216 11.26 7.92 2.82
CA LEU A 216 11.31 9.33 2.43
C LEU A 216 11.30 9.51 0.92
N ALA A 217 12.02 8.66 0.17
CA ALA A 217 11.93 8.67 -1.28
C ALA A 217 10.48 8.40 -1.78
N THR A 218 9.79 7.46 -1.15
CA THR A 218 8.36 7.20 -1.43
C THR A 218 7.47 8.37 -1.02
N ALA A 219 7.71 8.96 0.14
CA ALA A 219 6.96 10.12 0.65
C ALA A 219 7.06 11.32 -0.29
N ARG A 220 8.27 11.64 -0.74
CA ARG A 220 8.54 12.73 -1.69
C ARG A 220 7.82 12.51 -3.01
N ALA A 221 7.85 11.29 -3.53
CA ALA A 221 7.13 10.94 -4.75
C ALA A 221 5.61 11.10 -4.60
N THR A 222 5.05 10.60 -3.50
CA THR A 222 3.61 10.74 -3.24
C THR A 222 3.22 12.19 -2.99
N ALA A 223 4.02 12.94 -2.25
CA ALA A 223 3.78 14.35 -1.97
C ALA A 223 3.82 15.21 -3.24
N GLU A 224 4.78 14.95 -4.14
CA GLU A 224 4.87 15.60 -5.44
C GLU A 224 3.62 15.30 -6.29
N ALA A 225 3.26 14.03 -6.42
CA ALA A 225 2.08 13.61 -7.18
C ALA A 225 0.77 14.17 -6.61
N GLY A 226 0.61 14.19 -5.29
CA GLY A 226 -0.58 14.67 -4.59
C GLY A 226 -0.61 16.19 -4.36
N GLY A 227 0.47 16.90 -4.69
CA GLY A 227 0.59 18.35 -4.49
C GLY A 227 0.56 18.74 -3.00
N TYR A 228 1.18 17.94 -2.11
CA TYR A 228 1.18 18.21 -0.67
C TYR A 228 1.94 19.51 -0.35
N GLN A 229 1.43 20.24 0.60
CA GLN A 229 2.03 21.48 1.08
C GLN A 229 2.23 21.41 2.61
N ARG A 230 3.18 22.19 3.09
CA ARG A 230 3.40 22.31 4.54
C ARG A 230 2.13 22.74 5.25
N GLY A 231 1.81 22.06 6.36
CA GLY A 231 0.62 22.35 7.17
C GLY A 231 -0.68 21.75 6.62
N ASP A 232 -0.64 21.01 5.53
CA ASP A 232 -1.81 20.29 5.03
C ASP A 232 -2.33 19.27 6.04
N ARG A 233 -3.60 18.91 5.90
CA ARG A 233 -4.21 17.77 6.59
C ARG A 233 -4.42 16.63 5.61
N LEU A 234 -3.81 15.49 5.92
CA LEU A 234 -3.80 14.29 5.08
C LEU A 234 -4.63 13.20 5.75
N LEU A 235 -5.72 12.76 5.14
CA LEU A 235 -6.57 11.69 5.68
C LEU A 235 -6.15 10.34 5.11
N ASN A 236 -5.70 9.43 5.99
CA ASN A 236 -5.27 8.10 5.63
C ASN A 236 -6.27 7.01 6.03
N PRO A 237 -7.07 6.46 5.09
CA PRO A 237 -7.98 5.34 5.36
C PRO A 237 -7.34 3.95 5.17
N PHE A 238 -6.12 3.87 4.65
CA PHE A 238 -5.44 2.59 4.44
C PHE A 238 -4.68 2.17 5.70
N PRO A 239 -4.68 0.87 6.04
CA PRO A 239 -3.93 0.39 7.20
C PRO A 239 -2.45 0.79 7.15
N LEU A 240 -1.90 1.30 8.26
CA LEU A 240 -0.49 1.66 8.41
C LEU A 240 0.44 0.42 8.45
N VAL A 241 0.21 -0.50 7.51
CA VAL A 241 0.96 -1.75 7.35
C VAL A 241 1.59 -1.87 5.96
N ASN A 242 1.33 -0.89 5.08
CA ASN A 242 1.74 -0.96 3.68
C ASN A 242 2.38 0.35 3.19
N MET A 243 2.92 0.29 1.98
CA MET A 243 3.65 1.39 1.34
C MET A 243 2.80 2.65 1.18
N ALA A 244 1.53 2.53 0.77
CA ALA A 244 0.66 3.68 0.55
C ALA A 244 0.45 4.49 1.83
N ALA A 245 0.18 3.81 2.96
CA ALA A 245 -0.07 4.45 4.23
C ALA A 245 1.21 4.96 4.91
N ILE A 246 2.26 4.12 4.99
CA ILE A 246 3.49 4.48 5.69
C ILE A 246 4.27 5.54 4.91
N GLY A 247 4.59 5.28 3.64
CA GLY A 247 5.32 6.23 2.81
C GLY A 247 4.48 7.45 2.43
N GLY A 248 3.29 7.19 1.86
CA GLY A 248 2.44 8.25 1.32
C GLY A 248 1.82 9.18 2.36
N PHE A 249 1.67 8.76 3.61
CA PHE A 249 1.04 9.55 4.66
C PHE A 249 1.93 9.77 5.89
N LEU A 250 2.38 8.72 6.57
CA LEU A 250 3.16 8.89 7.82
C LEU A 250 4.48 9.63 7.57
N PHE A 251 5.28 9.19 6.61
CA PHE A 251 6.56 9.83 6.31
C PHE A 251 6.40 11.17 5.59
N ALA A 252 5.41 11.30 4.70
CA ALA A 252 5.11 12.57 4.04
C ALA A 252 4.66 13.63 5.05
N ALA A 253 3.79 13.28 6.01
CA ALA A 253 3.37 14.18 7.07
C ALA A 253 4.55 14.61 7.96
N ALA A 254 5.44 13.68 8.32
CA ALA A 254 6.63 13.97 9.12
C ALA A 254 7.59 14.93 8.40
N GLU A 255 7.85 14.72 7.11
CA GLU A 255 8.79 15.53 6.33
C GLU A 255 8.26 16.94 6.08
N LEU A 256 6.98 17.08 5.71
CA LEU A 256 6.38 18.35 5.32
C LEU A 256 5.73 19.13 6.49
N GLY A 257 5.60 18.52 7.66
CA GLY A 257 4.87 19.13 8.78
C GLY A 257 3.35 19.17 8.55
N CYS A 258 2.81 18.13 7.92
CA CYS A 258 1.36 17.99 7.71
C CYS A 258 0.71 17.31 8.92
N GLY A 259 -0.57 17.61 9.16
CA GLY A 259 -1.39 16.89 10.13
C GLY A 259 -1.87 15.55 9.54
N LEU A 260 -1.48 14.43 10.15
CA LEU A 260 -1.94 13.10 9.77
C LEU A 260 -3.28 12.79 10.45
N ILE A 261 -4.33 12.65 9.66
CA ILE A 261 -5.65 12.24 10.15
C ILE A 261 -5.83 10.75 9.85
N LEU A 262 -6.13 9.98 10.89
CA LEU A 262 -6.24 8.52 10.81
C LEU A 262 -7.69 8.11 10.61
N HIS A 263 -7.89 7.06 9.80
CA HIS A 263 -9.18 6.43 9.58
C HIS A 263 -8.98 4.94 9.31
N HIS A 264 -9.60 4.06 10.09
CA HIS A 264 -9.61 2.62 9.87
C HIS A 264 -10.47 1.89 10.92
N PRO A 265 -11.34 0.99 10.54
CA PRO A 265 -11.61 0.54 9.17
C PRO A 265 -12.35 1.59 8.36
N LEU A 266 -12.34 1.45 7.04
CA LEU A 266 -13.05 2.38 6.18
C LEU A 266 -14.55 2.27 6.40
N ASP A 267 -15.13 3.33 6.96
CA ASP A 267 -16.56 3.59 7.02
C ASP A 267 -16.86 4.82 6.16
N PRO A 268 -17.61 4.70 5.06
CA PRO A 268 -17.84 5.81 4.12
C PRO A 268 -18.48 7.04 4.78
N ALA A 269 -19.42 6.87 5.70
CA ALA A 269 -20.12 7.99 6.35
C ALA A 269 -19.16 8.77 7.28
N VAL A 270 -18.45 8.05 8.16
CA VAL A 270 -17.45 8.64 9.06
C VAL A 270 -16.32 9.28 8.26
N TYR A 271 -15.87 8.62 7.18
CA TYR A 271 -14.79 9.09 6.32
C TYR A 271 -15.12 10.44 5.65
N LEU A 272 -16.31 10.58 5.06
CA LEU A 272 -16.73 11.82 4.40
C LEU A 272 -16.96 12.95 5.40
N THR A 273 -17.57 12.65 6.54
CA THR A 273 -17.72 13.62 7.63
C THR A 273 -16.35 14.10 8.13
N GLN A 274 -15.42 13.18 8.34
CA GLN A 274 -14.06 13.51 8.77
C GLN A 274 -13.30 14.33 7.70
N MET A 275 -13.52 14.07 6.41
CA MET A 275 -12.95 14.90 5.33
C MET A 275 -13.37 16.37 5.45
N GLN A 276 -14.64 16.61 5.70
CA GLN A 276 -15.21 17.96 5.90
C GLN A 276 -14.72 18.60 7.18
N ASP A 277 -14.91 17.94 8.32
CA ASP A 277 -14.67 18.52 9.65
C ASP A 277 -13.19 18.79 9.90
N GLU A 278 -12.31 17.92 9.40
CA GLU A 278 -10.86 18.08 9.48
C GLU A 278 -10.30 18.98 8.35
N LYS A 279 -11.14 19.46 7.42
CA LYS A 279 -10.71 20.29 6.28
C LYS A 279 -9.54 19.64 5.54
N ILE A 280 -9.76 18.44 5.05
CA ILE A 280 -8.73 17.62 4.42
C ILE A 280 -8.27 18.24 3.09
N HIS A 281 -6.97 18.22 2.85
CA HIS A 281 -6.34 18.72 1.62
C HIS A 281 -6.05 17.61 0.61
N PHE A 282 -5.72 16.42 1.11
CA PHE A 282 -5.50 15.22 0.29
C PHE A 282 -5.93 13.97 1.04
N THR A 283 -6.47 13.03 0.30
CA THR A 283 -6.79 11.69 0.78
C THR A 283 -6.59 10.66 -0.33
N ILE A 284 -6.65 9.38 0.04
CA ILE A 284 -6.67 8.26 -0.89
C ILE A 284 -7.91 7.41 -0.61
N ALA A 285 -8.53 6.85 -1.66
CA ALA A 285 -9.69 6.00 -1.47
C ALA A 285 -9.68 4.80 -2.44
N PRO A 286 -10.28 3.67 -2.05
CA PRO A 286 -10.47 2.55 -2.96
C PRO A 286 -11.31 2.94 -4.18
N PRO A 287 -11.03 2.39 -5.38
CA PRO A 287 -11.81 2.68 -6.59
C PRO A 287 -13.31 2.46 -6.43
N ALA A 288 -13.72 1.44 -5.65
CA ALA A 288 -15.14 1.15 -5.40
C ALA A 288 -15.87 2.32 -4.72
N LEU A 289 -15.25 2.95 -3.69
CA LEU A 289 -15.83 4.13 -3.03
C LEU A 289 -15.90 5.33 -3.98
N LEU A 290 -14.83 5.59 -4.75
CA LEU A 290 -14.83 6.70 -5.71
C LEU A 290 -15.88 6.51 -6.82
N ASN A 291 -16.06 5.29 -7.32
CA ASN A 291 -17.11 4.97 -8.29
C ASN A 291 -18.51 5.22 -7.70
N GLN A 292 -18.74 4.83 -6.44
CA GLN A 292 -20.00 5.09 -5.76
C GLN A 292 -20.27 6.59 -5.60
N LEU A 293 -19.28 7.36 -5.19
CA LEU A 293 -19.40 8.81 -5.04
C LEU A 293 -19.60 9.52 -6.39
N ALA A 294 -18.92 9.07 -7.46
CA ALA A 294 -19.11 9.60 -8.81
C ALA A 294 -20.54 9.34 -9.34
N ALA A 295 -21.16 8.22 -8.96
CA ALA A 295 -22.54 7.89 -9.33
C ALA A 295 -23.59 8.64 -8.51
N GLN A 296 -23.22 9.38 -7.47
CA GLN A 296 -24.14 10.05 -6.54
C GLN A 296 -23.75 11.52 -6.31
N PRO A 297 -23.84 12.38 -7.33
CA PRO A 297 -23.43 13.79 -7.24
C PRO A 297 -24.20 14.58 -6.18
N GLU A 298 -25.50 14.29 -5.99
CA GLU A 298 -26.32 14.95 -4.96
C GLU A 298 -25.82 14.62 -3.54
N PHE A 299 -25.30 13.41 -3.33
CA PHE A 299 -24.69 13.02 -2.07
C PHE A 299 -23.35 13.73 -1.82
N TRP A 300 -22.49 13.82 -2.85
CA TRP A 300 -21.23 14.56 -2.78
C TRP A 300 -21.43 16.03 -2.40
N GLN A 301 -22.45 16.68 -2.96
CA GLN A 301 -22.79 18.10 -2.73
C GLN A 301 -23.29 18.41 -1.31
N GLN A 302 -23.59 17.39 -0.49
CA GLN A 302 -23.99 17.57 0.91
C GLN A 302 -22.82 17.94 1.83
N PHE A 303 -21.58 17.79 1.36
CA PHE A 303 -20.37 18.03 2.12
C PHE A 303 -19.58 19.23 1.59
N ASP A 304 -18.90 19.93 2.48
CA ASP A 304 -17.94 20.97 2.12
C ASP A 304 -16.53 20.37 1.95
N PHE A 305 -16.15 20.10 0.72
CA PHE A 305 -14.80 19.65 0.34
C PHE A 305 -13.97 20.75 -0.32
N SER A 306 -14.23 22.03 0.01
CA SER A 306 -13.53 23.17 -0.60
C SER A 306 -12.01 23.13 -0.42
N THR A 307 -11.52 22.58 0.71
CA THR A 307 -10.09 22.44 1.00
C THR A 307 -9.42 21.27 0.28
N LEU A 308 -10.19 20.26 -0.15
CA LEU A 308 -9.65 19.10 -0.85
C LEU A 308 -9.10 19.51 -2.21
N ARG A 309 -7.82 19.22 -2.49
CA ARG A 309 -7.16 19.56 -3.76
C ARG A 309 -7.11 18.40 -4.74
N ALA A 310 -6.92 17.19 -4.24
CA ALA A 310 -6.85 15.98 -5.07
C ALA A 310 -7.22 14.74 -4.25
N VAL A 311 -7.54 13.66 -4.96
CA VAL A 311 -7.78 12.33 -4.36
C VAL A 311 -6.87 11.32 -5.02
N GLY A 312 -6.17 10.52 -4.21
CA GLY A 312 -5.41 9.38 -4.70
C GLY A 312 -6.29 8.14 -4.84
N SER A 313 -5.94 7.26 -5.76
CA SER A 313 -6.50 5.92 -5.87
C SER A 313 -5.48 4.96 -6.50
N GLY A 314 -5.75 3.65 -6.46
CA GLY A 314 -4.85 2.65 -7.02
C GLY A 314 -5.18 1.25 -6.52
N SER A 315 -4.22 0.33 -6.65
CA SER A 315 -4.34 -1.09 -6.28
C SER A 315 -5.27 -1.92 -7.17
N ALA A 316 -6.12 -1.28 -7.96
CA ALA A 316 -7.01 -1.89 -8.96
C ALA A 316 -7.22 -0.91 -10.13
N PRO A 317 -7.68 -1.38 -11.30
CA PRO A 317 -7.99 -0.51 -12.43
C PRO A 317 -9.02 0.57 -12.06
N LEU A 318 -8.81 1.78 -12.56
CA LEU A 318 -9.72 2.90 -12.33
C LEU A 318 -10.74 3.02 -13.47
N SER A 319 -11.92 3.58 -13.15
CA SER A 319 -12.94 3.91 -14.14
C SER A 319 -12.64 5.27 -14.80
N PRO A 320 -12.53 5.36 -16.13
CA PRO A 320 -12.40 6.65 -16.82
C PRO A 320 -13.55 7.61 -16.51
N ALA A 321 -14.78 7.10 -16.44
CA ALA A 321 -15.96 7.91 -16.12
C ALA A 321 -15.89 8.48 -14.70
N MET A 322 -15.43 7.70 -13.72
CA MET A 322 -15.23 8.17 -12.35
C MET A 322 -14.20 9.29 -12.31
N ILE A 323 -13.04 9.13 -12.97
CA ILE A 323 -12.02 10.18 -13.03
C ILE A 323 -12.58 11.46 -13.66
N ALA A 324 -13.32 11.32 -14.78
CA ALA A 324 -13.92 12.44 -15.46
C ALA A 324 -14.95 13.20 -14.58
N THR A 325 -15.79 12.48 -13.84
CA THR A 325 -16.74 13.10 -12.89
C THR A 325 -16.01 13.87 -11.79
N PHE A 326 -14.99 13.27 -11.18
CA PHE A 326 -14.21 13.93 -10.13
C PHE A 326 -13.52 15.20 -10.64
N GLU A 327 -12.98 15.19 -11.85
CA GLU A 327 -12.30 16.34 -12.43
C GLU A 327 -13.25 17.43 -12.92
N ASN A 328 -14.27 17.05 -13.71
CA ASN A 328 -15.12 18.00 -14.40
C ASN A 328 -16.24 18.53 -13.49
N ASP A 329 -16.87 17.67 -12.70
CA ASP A 329 -18.04 18.03 -11.91
C ASP A 329 -17.66 18.43 -10.48
N TYR A 330 -16.71 17.70 -9.86
CA TYR A 330 -16.27 17.98 -8.48
C TYR A 330 -15.03 18.87 -8.40
N GLN A 331 -14.35 19.11 -9.51
CA GLN A 331 -13.10 19.91 -9.59
C GLN A 331 -12.00 19.35 -8.67
N LYS A 332 -11.94 18.02 -8.55
CA LYS A 332 -10.99 17.27 -7.72
C LYS A 332 -10.25 16.25 -8.59
N PRO A 333 -9.02 16.54 -9.03
CA PRO A 333 -8.25 15.59 -9.82
C PRO A 333 -7.99 14.28 -9.06
N VAL A 334 -8.05 13.17 -9.81
CA VAL A 334 -7.72 11.83 -9.31
C VAL A 334 -6.32 11.46 -9.76
N ILE A 335 -5.46 11.11 -8.79
CA ILE A 335 -4.11 10.62 -9.02
C ILE A 335 -4.15 9.09 -8.99
N ASN A 336 -3.68 8.44 -10.04
CA ASN A 336 -3.59 6.99 -10.11
C ASN A 336 -2.20 6.53 -9.68
N PHE A 337 -2.12 5.74 -8.59
CA PHE A 337 -0.88 5.22 -8.02
C PHE A 337 -0.71 3.73 -8.31
N TYR A 338 0.50 3.36 -8.73
CA TYR A 338 0.92 1.98 -8.88
C TYR A 338 2.21 1.72 -8.12
N GLY A 339 2.20 0.70 -7.26
CA GLY A 339 3.35 0.27 -6.48
C GLY A 339 3.02 -0.88 -5.55
N SER A 340 4.04 -1.34 -4.86
CA SER A 340 3.96 -2.42 -3.88
C SER A 340 4.81 -2.10 -2.63
N ASN A 341 4.79 -2.95 -1.62
CA ASN A 341 5.66 -2.78 -0.46
C ASN A 341 7.15 -2.77 -0.83
N GLU A 342 7.52 -3.43 -1.92
CA GLU A 342 8.87 -3.50 -2.48
C GLU A 342 9.33 -2.15 -3.06
N GLY A 343 8.41 -1.32 -3.54
CA GLY A 343 8.69 0.05 -4.00
C GLY A 343 7.51 0.74 -4.65
N LEU A 344 7.48 2.07 -4.56
CA LEU A 344 6.63 2.89 -5.41
C LEU A 344 7.27 2.97 -6.78
N ALA A 345 6.53 2.57 -7.81
CA ALA A 345 7.05 2.54 -9.16
C ALA A 345 6.53 3.68 -10.03
N LEU A 346 5.21 3.87 -10.12
CA LEU A 346 4.60 4.78 -11.07
C LEU A 346 3.42 5.53 -10.45
N PHE A 347 3.15 6.71 -10.97
CA PHE A 347 1.92 7.46 -10.71
C PHE A 347 1.54 8.30 -11.92
N ALA A 348 0.23 8.45 -12.15
CA ALA A 348 -0.31 9.25 -13.22
C ALA A 348 -1.12 10.41 -12.64
N THR A 349 -0.71 11.63 -12.96
CA THR A 349 -1.32 12.90 -12.56
C THR A 349 -1.94 13.59 -13.77
N PRO A 350 -2.79 14.61 -13.61
CA PRO A 350 -3.26 15.42 -14.75
C PRO A 350 -2.13 16.04 -15.56
N GLU A 351 -0.99 16.32 -14.94
CA GLU A 351 0.17 16.91 -15.60
C GLU A 351 0.94 15.89 -16.44
N THR A 352 1.11 14.66 -15.94
CA THR A 352 1.84 13.60 -16.66
C THR A 352 0.97 12.83 -17.64
N VAL A 353 -0.33 12.66 -17.35
CA VAL A 353 -1.32 11.99 -18.20
C VAL A 353 -2.61 12.83 -18.22
N PRO A 354 -2.69 13.84 -19.09
CA PRO A 354 -3.78 14.83 -19.07
C PRO A 354 -5.18 14.24 -19.30
N SER A 355 -5.30 13.24 -20.18
CA SER A 355 -6.59 12.60 -20.45
C SER A 355 -7.03 11.73 -19.26
N SER A 356 -8.24 11.97 -18.73
CA SER A 356 -8.85 11.13 -17.68
C SER A 356 -9.02 9.67 -18.12
N GLU A 357 -9.34 9.45 -19.42
CA GLU A 357 -9.44 8.13 -20.01
C GLU A 357 -8.08 7.41 -19.99
N MET A 358 -7.03 8.07 -20.42
CA MET A 358 -5.68 7.51 -20.39
C MET A 358 -5.20 7.32 -18.95
N ARG A 359 -5.42 8.29 -18.05
CA ARG A 359 -4.97 8.22 -16.66
C ARG A 359 -5.57 7.07 -15.88
N ALA A 360 -6.71 6.55 -16.29
CA ALA A 360 -7.31 5.36 -15.70
C ALA A 360 -6.45 4.09 -15.89
N ALA A 361 -5.71 4.00 -17.00
CA ALA A 361 -5.03 2.79 -17.41
C ALA A 361 -3.53 2.92 -17.65
N TYR A 362 -3.03 4.14 -17.92
CA TYR A 362 -1.66 4.38 -18.35
C TYR A 362 -0.84 5.11 -17.29
N PHE A 363 0.45 4.78 -17.24
CA PHE A 363 1.43 5.37 -16.35
C PHE A 363 2.65 5.85 -17.14
N PRO A 364 3.28 6.99 -16.75
CA PRO A 364 4.52 7.46 -17.35
C PRO A 364 5.65 6.42 -17.24
N ARG A 365 6.47 6.31 -18.26
CA ARG A 365 7.67 5.48 -18.28
C ARG A 365 8.81 6.22 -17.56
N PHE A 366 8.74 6.29 -16.22
CA PHE A 366 9.74 6.98 -15.42
C PHE A 366 11.13 6.35 -15.55
N GLY A 367 12.15 7.21 -15.64
CA GLY A 367 13.55 6.81 -15.74
C GLY A 367 13.95 6.14 -17.05
N THR A 368 13.06 6.10 -18.05
CA THR A 368 13.40 5.63 -19.41
C THR A 368 14.26 6.68 -20.10
N PRO A 369 15.43 6.32 -20.66
CA PRO A 369 16.29 7.27 -21.35
C PRO A 369 15.57 8.02 -22.48
N GLY A 370 15.76 9.34 -22.53
CA GLY A 370 15.14 10.21 -23.55
C GLY A 370 13.71 10.63 -23.27
N LEU A 371 13.10 10.19 -22.17
CA LEU A 371 11.80 10.67 -21.70
C LEU A 371 11.97 11.54 -20.46
N GLU A 372 11.46 12.76 -20.54
CA GLU A 372 11.46 13.71 -19.43
C GLU A 372 10.03 13.93 -18.94
N TRP A 373 9.88 14.02 -17.62
CA TRP A 373 8.61 14.19 -16.95
C TRP A 373 8.68 15.37 -15.98
N PRO A 374 7.56 16.05 -15.69
CA PRO A 374 7.49 17.07 -14.65
C PRO A 374 7.92 16.53 -13.29
N GLY A 375 8.56 17.40 -12.49
CA GLY A 375 8.96 17.08 -11.11
C GLY A 375 10.30 16.33 -10.99
N ARG A 376 10.62 15.89 -9.78
CA ARG A 376 11.89 15.24 -9.46
C ARG A 376 11.81 13.71 -9.35
N CYS A 377 10.61 13.19 -9.14
CA CYS A 377 10.41 11.79 -8.80
C CYS A 377 10.73 10.84 -9.93
N HIS A 378 10.57 11.27 -11.18
CA HIS A 378 10.93 10.45 -12.34
C HIS A 378 12.43 10.13 -12.41
N HIS A 379 13.28 10.91 -11.73
CA HIS A 379 14.71 10.62 -11.60
C HIS A 379 15.03 9.68 -10.43
N ALA A 380 14.08 9.51 -9.48
CA ALA A 380 14.25 8.63 -8.32
C ALA A 380 13.94 7.15 -8.63
N VAL A 381 13.23 6.90 -9.72
CA VAL A 381 12.83 5.57 -10.20
C VAL A 381 13.36 5.36 -11.61
N GLN A 382 13.90 4.19 -11.86
CA GLN A 382 14.26 3.71 -13.20
C GLN A 382 13.36 2.53 -13.50
N SER A 383 12.80 2.47 -14.70
CA SER A 383 11.93 1.39 -15.13
C SER A 383 12.36 0.84 -16.47
N LYS A 384 12.16 -0.45 -16.67
CA LYS A 384 12.32 -1.15 -17.95
C LYS A 384 11.34 -2.30 -18.05
N VAL A 385 11.16 -2.80 -19.24
CA VAL A 385 10.33 -3.97 -19.53
C VAL A 385 11.21 -5.09 -20.05
N ILE A 386 11.01 -6.30 -19.53
CA ILE A 386 11.73 -7.49 -20.00
C ILE A 386 10.74 -8.55 -20.50
N ASP A 387 11.16 -9.33 -21.45
CA ASP A 387 10.46 -10.56 -21.79
C ASP A 387 10.58 -11.56 -20.62
N PRO A 388 9.49 -12.04 -20.03
CA PRO A 388 9.55 -12.85 -18.81
C PRO A 388 10.18 -14.24 -19.03
N ASP A 389 10.22 -14.75 -20.26
CA ASP A 389 10.77 -16.07 -20.60
C ASP A 389 12.28 -16.00 -20.90
N THR A 390 12.73 -14.95 -21.60
CA THR A 390 14.13 -14.79 -22.01
C THR A 390 14.94 -13.88 -21.11
N GLY A 391 14.28 -12.99 -20.34
CA GLY A 391 14.92 -11.95 -19.52
C GLY A 391 15.48 -10.78 -20.33
N LEU A 392 15.33 -10.78 -21.65
CA LEU A 392 15.81 -9.71 -22.52
C LEU A 392 14.91 -8.48 -22.42
N GLU A 393 15.51 -7.30 -22.46
CA GLU A 393 14.78 -6.04 -22.49
C GLU A 393 13.99 -5.88 -23.78
N VAL A 394 12.74 -5.41 -23.65
CA VAL A 394 11.85 -5.07 -24.76
C VAL A 394 11.44 -3.61 -24.65
N ASP A 395 11.53 -2.86 -25.75
CA ASP A 395 11.23 -1.41 -25.77
C ASP A 395 10.37 -1.00 -26.99
N GLU A 396 9.89 -1.96 -27.75
CA GLU A 396 9.12 -1.69 -28.95
C GLU A 396 7.67 -1.29 -28.64
N PRO A 397 7.07 -0.35 -29.40
CA PRO A 397 5.66 0.02 -29.27
C PRO A 397 4.73 -1.19 -29.40
N GLY A 398 3.80 -1.33 -28.46
CA GLY A 398 2.88 -2.45 -28.37
C GLY A 398 3.47 -3.75 -27.79
N ALA A 399 4.76 -3.76 -27.46
CA ALA A 399 5.37 -4.92 -26.79
C ALA A 399 4.82 -5.10 -25.38
N VAL A 400 4.64 -6.35 -24.99
CA VAL A 400 4.20 -6.74 -23.63
C VAL A 400 5.32 -7.49 -22.95
N GLY A 401 5.64 -7.10 -21.71
CA GLY A 401 6.64 -7.78 -20.90
C GLY A 401 6.48 -7.48 -19.42
N GLU A 402 7.37 -8.04 -18.60
CA GLU A 402 7.41 -7.82 -17.15
C GLU A 402 8.00 -6.45 -16.84
N LEU A 403 7.27 -5.65 -16.08
CA LEU A 403 7.78 -4.38 -15.56
C LEU A 403 8.85 -4.65 -14.48
N CYS A 404 10.02 -4.08 -14.69
CA CYS A 404 11.11 -4.07 -13.73
C CYS A 404 11.45 -2.64 -13.35
N PHE A 405 11.79 -2.40 -12.07
CA PHE A 405 12.13 -1.06 -11.62
C PHE A 405 13.24 -1.07 -10.54
N ALA A 406 14.01 -0.01 -10.52
CA ALA A 406 15.10 0.24 -9.59
C ALA A 406 15.07 1.69 -9.10
N GLY A 407 15.83 2.03 -8.09
CA GLY A 407 15.97 3.42 -7.64
C GLY A 407 15.76 3.62 -6.14
N ALA A 408 15.56 4.88 -5.76
CA ALA A 408 15.56 5.29 -4.36
C ALA A 408 14.37 4.75 -3.55
N THR A 409 13.25 4.45 -4.20
CA THR A 409 12.03 3.95 -3.55
C THR A 409 12.03 2.44 -3.36
N VAL A 410 12.96 1.71 -3.98
CA VAL A 410 12.95 0.25 -4.09
C VAL A 410 13.74 -0.39 -2.95
N PHE A 411 13.25 -1.51 -2.42
CA PHE A 411 13.92 -2.29 -1.39
C PHE A 411 15.17 -3.03 -1.92
N ASP A 412 15.93 -3.69 -1.03
CA ASP A 412 17.15 -4.42 -1.39
C ASP A 412 17.00 -5.96 -1.32
N GLY A 413 15.79 -6.47 -1.17
CA GLY A 413 15.51 -7.90 -1.05
C GLY A 413 14.65 -8.23 0.16
N TYR A 414 14.07 -9.42 0.17
CA TYR A 414 13.18 -9.87 1.22
C TYR A 414 13.91 -10.22 2.52
N PHE A 415 13.22 -10.04 3.62
CA PHE A 415 13.74 -10.32 4.96
C PHE A 415 13.97 -11.82 5.16
N GLY A 416 15.21 -12.19 5.49
CA GLY A 416 15.56 -13.57 5.86
C GLY A 416 15.57 -14.59 4.72
N THR A 417 15.55 -14.13 3.47
CA THR A 417 15.68 -14.99 2.28
C THR A 417 16.91 -14.60 1.47
N GLU A 418 17.54 -15.58 0.81
CA GLU A 418 18.58 -15.37 -0.21
C GLU A 418 18.00 -15.43 -1.62
N ASP A 419 16.73 -15.01 -1.78
CA ASP A 419 15.98 -15.09 -3.03
C ASP A 419 16.58 -14.11 -4.06
N THR A 420 17.49 -14.58 -4.90
CA THR A 420 18.20 -13.78 -5.89
C THR A 420 17.38 -13.53 -7.15
N ASP A 421 16.37 -14.36 -7.41
CA ASP A 421 15.59 -14.35 -8.65
C ASP A 421 14.58 -13.18 -8.73
N VAL A 422 14.46 -12.42 -7.65
CA VAL A 422 13.57 -11.25 -7.61
C VAL A 422 14.18 -9.99 -8.24
N PHE A 423 15.47 -10.04 -8.59
CA PHE A 423 16.16 -8.96 -9.30
C PHE A 423 16.75 -9.46 -10.62
N THR A 424 16.83 -8.57 -11.60
CA THR A 424 17.60 -8.81 -12.82
C THR A 424 19.11 -8.72 -12.50
N GLU A 425 19.98 -9.21 -13.39
CA GLU A 425 21.43 -9.17 -13.20
C GLU A 425 21.98 -7.73 -12.98
N ASP A 426 21.34 -6.74 -13.59
CA ASP A 426 21.68 -5.31 -13.45
C ASP A 426 20.91 -4.62 -12.30
N GLY A 427 20.24 -5.39 -11.42
CA GLY A 427 19.69 -4.93 -10.14
C GLY A 427 18.30 -4.29 -10.19
N PHE A 428 17.52 -4.50 -11.24
CA PHE A 428 16.12 -4.09 -11.27
C PHE A 428 15.24 -5.14 -10.57
N PHE A 429 14.36 -4.69 -9.70
CA PHE A 429 13.35 -5.54 -9.09
C PHE A 429 12.30 -5.98 -10.11
N ARG A 430 12.05 -7.27 -10.21
CA ARG A 430 11.03 -7.88 -11.04
C ARG A 430 9.68 -7.82 -10.34
N SER A 431 8.76 -6.99 -10.85
CA SER A 431 7.47 -6.75 -10.18
C SER A 431 6.51 -7.94 -10.24
N GLY A 432 6.71 -8.83 -11.21
CA GLY A 432 5.76 -9.87 -11.57
C GLY A 432 4.51 -9.34 -12.27
N ASP A 433 4.43 -8.05 -12.55
CA ASP A 433 3.32 -7.43 -13.28
C ASP A 433 3.70 -7.24 -14.76
N LEU A 434 2.77 -7.56 -15.64
CA LEU A 434 2.92 -7.35 -17.08
C LEU A 434 2.41 -5.99 -17.49
N VAL A 435 3.21 -5.31 -18.30
CA VAL A 435 2.85 -4.04 -18.91
C VAL A 435 2.97 -4.10 -20.43
N GLU A 436 2.13 -3.35 -21.11
CA GLU A 436 2.25 -3.03 -22.52
C GLU A 436 2.87 -1.64 -22.66
N ILE A 437 3.84 -1.50 -23.54
CA ILE A 437 4.37 -0.21 -23.97
C ILE A 437 3.35 0.39 -24.94
N SER A 438 2.84 1.59 -24.67
CA SER A 438 1.83 2.21 -25.53
C SER A 438 2.33 2.39 -26.97
N ALA A 439 1.47 2.13 -27.95
CA ALA A 439 1.85 2.21 -29.36
C ALA A 439 2.04 3.67 -29.85
N ALA A 440 1.20 4.57 -29.37
CA ALA A 440 1.31 6.01 -29.65
C ALA A 440 0.49 6.83 -28.60
N PRO A 441 1.13 7.78 -27.91
CA PRO A 441 2.58 7.98 -27.80
C PRO A 441 3.26 6.85 -26.99
N THR A 442 4.49 6.52 -27.31
CA THR A 442 5.28 5.43 -26.67
C THR A 442 5.78 5.74 -25.26
N HIS A 443 5.25 6.78 -24.65
CA HIS A 443 5.72 7.34 -23.37
C HIS A 443 5.08 6.68 -22.15
N TYR A 444 4.17 5.71 -22.33
CA TYR A 444 3.38 5.16 -21.25
C TYR A 444 3.45 3.65 -21.16
N TYR A 445 3.25 3.16 -19.95
CA TYR A 445 2.95 1.75 -19.67
C TYR A 445 1.45 1.59 -19.41
N ARG A 446 0.87 0.51 -19.91
CA ARG A 446 -0.46 0.03 -19.53
C ARG A 446 -0.30 -1.30 -18.79
N ILE A 447 -0.79 -1.40 -17.57
CA ILE A 447 -0.78 -2.66 -16.83
C ILE A 447 -1.79 -3.60 -17.47
N VAL A 448 -1.33 -4.80 -17.88
CA VAL A 448 -2.15 -5.78 -18.61
C VAL A 448 -2.31 -7.10 -17.87
N GLY A 449 -1.64 -7.31 -16.74
CA GLY A 449 -1.82 -8.50 -15.93
C GLY A 449 -0.65 -8.80 -15.02
N ARG A 450 -0.56 -10.06 -14.59
CA ARG A 450 0.57 -10.59 -13.80
C ARG A 450 1.18 -11.79 -14.50
N CYS A 451 2.50 -11.90 -14.46
CA CYS A 451 3.24 -12.98 -15.10
C CYS A 451 2.70 -14.37 -14.71
N LYS A 452 2.42 -14.57 -13.42
CA LYS A 452 1.96 -15.86 -12.86
C LYS A 452 0.46 -16.12 -12.99
N ASP A 453 -0.36 -15.08 -13.25
CA ASP A 453 -1.80 -15.22 -13.41
C ASP A 453 -2.15 -15.50 -14.88
N ILE A 454 -1.18 -15.39 -15.81
CA ILE A 454 -1.38 -15.66 -17.24
C ILE A 454 -1.84 -17.10 -17.46
N ILE A 455 -2.96 -17.23 -18.15
CA ILE A 455 -3.50 -18.52 -18.57
C ILE A 455 -2.79 -18.97 -19.84
N ASN A 456 -2.14 -20.14 -19.78
CA ASN A 456 -1.45 -20.71 -20.95
C ASN A 456 -2.33 -21.73 -21.65
N ARG A 457 -3.19 -21.26 -22.53
CA ARG A 457 -4.13 -22.08 -23.28
C ARG A 457 -3.53 -22.57 -24.59
N GLY A 458 -2.98 -23.78 -24.59
CA GLY A 458 -2.38 -24.37 -25.80
C GLY A 458 -1.25 -23.51 -26.40
N GLY A 459 -0.42 -22.90 -25.57
CA GLY A 459 0.65 -21.97 -25.98
C GLY A 459 0.21 -20.52 -26.16
N MET A 460 -1.10 -20.23 -26.13
CA MET A 460 -1.62 -18.87 -26.21
C MET A 460 -1.71 -18.28 -24.82
N LYS A 461 -1.01 -17.15 -24.58
CA LYS A 461 -1.00 -16.42 -23.31
C LYS A 461 -2.23 -15.51 -23.20
N ILE A 462 -3.04 -15.68 -22.14
CA ILE A 462 -4.27 -14.93 -21.91
C ILE A 462 -4.17 -14.22 -20.55
N SER A 463 -4.36 -12.90 -20.53
CA SER A 463 -4.43 -12.13 -19.31
C SER A 463 -5.81 -12.22 -18.67
N PRO A 464 -5.96 -12.74 -17.44
CA PRO A 464 -7.22 -12.70 -16.72
C PRO A 464 -7.71 -11.28 -16.45
N ALA A 465 -6.81 -10.34 -16.15
CA ALA A 465 -7.17 -8.97 -15.83
C ALA A 465 -7.83 -8.22 -17.01
N GLU A 466 -7.41 -8.53 -18.24
CA GLU A 466 -8.06 -8.02 -19.46
C GLU A 466 -9.51 -8.50 -19.53
N LEU A 467 -9.73 -9.77 -19.26
CA LEU A 467 -11.06 -10.38 -19.32
C LEU A 467 -11.96 -9.93 -18.15
N ASP A 468 -11.41 -9.78 -16.95
CA ASP A 468 -12.16 -9.25 -15.79
C ASP A 468 -12.81 -7.92 -16.13
N THR A 469 -11.99 -6.97 -16.60
CA THR A 469 -12.46 -5.61 -16.96
C THR A 469 -13.57 -5.64 -18.02
N LEU A 470 -13.40 -6.48 -19.04
CA LEU A 470 -14.38 -6.61 -20.10
C LEU A 470 -15.70 -7.24 -19.59
N ILE A 471 -15.60 -8.30 -18.77
CA ILE A 471 -16.77 -9.01 -18.25
C ILE A 471 -17.53 -8.16 -17.22
N GLU A 472 -16.84 -7.41 -16.38
CA GLU A 472 -17.45 -6.48 -15.42
C GLU A 472 -18.23 -5.36 -16.10
N SER A 473 -17.91 -5.01 -17.34
CA SER A 473 -18.70 -4.05 -18.14
C SER A 473 -20.05 -4.60 -18.63
N HIS A 474 -20.31 -5.91 -18.46
CA HIS A 474 -21.59 -6.52 -18.84
C HIS A 474 -22.72 -6.06 -17.93
N PRO A 475 -23.90 -5.64 -18.45
CA PRO A 475 -24.98 -5.01 -17.67
C PRO A 475 -25.47 -5.80 -16.46
N ARG A 476 -25.44 -7.16 -16.51
CA ARG A 476 -25.92 -8.06 -15.46
C ARG A 476 -24.82 -8.62 -14.55
N VAL A 477 -23.57 -8.22 -14.73
CA VAL A 477 -22.44 -8.63 -13.88
C VAL A 477 -22.21 -7.58 -12.81
N HIS A 478 -22.04 -8.02 -11.56
CA HIS A 478 -21.63 -7.18 -10.45
C HIS A 478 -20.11 -7.19 -10.29
N GLU A 479 -19.52 -8.39 -10.20
CA GLU A 479 -18.06 -8.61 -10.15
C GLU A 479 -17.69 -9.84 -10.99
N ALA A 480 -16.48 -9.85 -11.52
CA ALA A 480 -15.96 -11.01 -12.23
C ALA A 480 -14.46 -11.21 -11.92
N ALA A 481 -14.03 -12.46 -11.86
CA ALA A 481 -12.62 -12.81 -11.81
C ALA A 481 -12.38 -14.02 -12.71
N VAL A 482 -11.48 -13.87 -13.66
CA VAL A 482 -11.08 -14.93 -14.58
C VAL A 482 -9.89 -15.68 -14.02
N CYS A 483 -9.89 -17.00 -14.11
CA CYS A 483 -8.78 -17.84 -13.69
C CYS A 483 -8.63 -19.06 -14.62
N ALA A 484 -7.45 -19.68 -14.54
CA ALA A 484 -7.17 -20.93 -15.24
C ALA A 484 -7.87 -22.12 -14.55
N TYR A 485 -8.22 -23.12 -15.34
CA TYR A 485 -8.43 -24.49 -14.87
C TYR A 485 -7.72 -25.48 -15.77
N ALA A 486 -7.28 -26.60 -15.19
CA ALA A 486 -6.48 -27.59 -15.88
C ALA A 486 -7.26 -28.29 -17.02
N ASP A 487 -6.61 -28.52 -18.15
CA ASP A 487 -7.12 -29.25 -19.31
C ASP A 487 -6.03 -30.16 -19.90
N GLN A 488 -6.36 -31.42 -20.18
CA GLN A 488 -5.38 -32.41 -20.66
C GLN A 488 -4.83 -32.09 -22.05
N ALA A 489 -5.61 -31.43 -22.91
CA ALA A 489 -5.22 -31.17 -24.30
C ALA A 489 -4.52 -29.81 -24.47
N LEU A 490 -4.93 -28.82 -23.72
CA LEU A 490 -4.47 -27.42 -23.88
C LEU A 490 -3.62 -26.93 -22.71
N GLY A 491 -3.37 -27.77 -21.71
CA GLY A 491 -2.72 -27.40 -20.45
C GLY A 491 -3.70 -26.66 -19.54
N GLU A 492 -4.16 -25.49 -19.98
CA GLU A 492 -5.10 -24.65 -19.24
C GLU A 492 -6.23 -24.15 -20.14
N ARG A 493 -7.38 -23.87 -19.50
CA ARG A 493 -8.53 -23.19 -20.11
C ARG A 493 -9.02 -22.06 -19.23
N VAL A 494 -9.89 -21.22 -19.80
CA VAL A 494 -10.41 -20.01 -19.19
C VAL A 494 -11.73 -20.30 -18.45
N CYS A 495 -11.76 -20.05 -17.14
CA CYS A 495 -12.99 -20.04 -16.34
C CYS A 495 -13.26 -18.62 -15.85
N VAL A 496 -14.52 -18.17 -15.92
CA VAL A 496 -14.96 -16.95 -15.27
C VAL A 496 -15.72 -17.28 -13.98
N CYS A 497 -15.25 -16.74 -12.85
CA CYS A 497 -15.98 -16.70 -11.58
C CYS A 497 -16.77 -15.39 -11.54
N LEU A 498 -18.08 -15.47 -11.44
CA LEU A 498 -18.99 -14.37 -11.67
C LEU A 498 -19.94 -14.18 -10.49
N VAL A 499 -20.03 -12.94 -10.01
CA VAL A 499 -21.07 -12.48 -9.08
C VAL A 499 -22.11 -11.72 -9.91
N PRO A 500 -23.33 -12.25 -10.07
CA PRO A 500 -24.37 -11.57 -10.83
C PRO A 500 -25.00 -10.42 -10.03
N LYS A 501 -25.52 -9.40 -10.72
CA LYS A 501 -26.35 -8.35 -10.08
C LYS A 501 -27.69 -8.89 -9.57
N ASP A 502 -28.24 -9.87 -10.26
CA ASP A 502 -29.45 -10.59 -9.91
C ASP A 502 -29.15 -12.10 -9.83
N ALA A 503 -29.19 -12.65 -8.62
CA ALA A 503 -28.85 -14.05 -8.38
C ALA A 503 -29.85 -15.02 -9.01
N ASP A 504 -31.10 -14.60 -9.22
CA ASP A 504 -32.19 -15.43 -9.81
C ASP A 504 -32.06 -15.49 -11.35
N HIS A 505 -31.39 -14.47 -11.95
CA HIS A 505 -31.23 -14.36 -13.40
C HIS A 505 -29.78 -14.09 -13.81
N PRO A 506 -28.81 -14.96 -13.47
CA PRO A 506 -27.42 -14.75 -13.82
C PRO A 506 -27.20 -14.84 -15.35
N PRO A 507 -26.25 -14.09 -15.93
CA PRO A 507 -25.93 -14.24 -17.35
C PRO A 507 -25.28 -15.60 -17.61
N SER A 508 -25.77 -16.32 -18.62
CA SER A 508 -25.19 -17.61 -19.02
C SER A 508 -23.81 -17.44 -19.67
N LEU A 509 -23.01 -18.52 -19.72
CA LEU A 509 -21.73 -18.53 -20.42
C LEU A 509 -21.87 -18.08 -21.90
N LYS A 510 -22.96 -18.49 -22.56
CA LYS A 510 -23.24 -18.09 -23.96
C LYS A 510 -23.45 -16.59 -24.11
N GLU A 511 -24.15 -15.96 -23.16
CA GLU A 511 -24.40 -14.52 -23.15
C GLU A 511 -23.11 -13.74 -22.86
N VAL A 512 -22.32 -14.16 -21.86
CA VAL A 512 -21.00 -13.57 -21.59
C VAL A 512 -20.08 -13.68 -22.80
N CYS A 513 -19.99 -14.86 -23.43
CA CYS A 513 -19.19 -15.03 -24.65
C CYS A 513 -19.73 -14.20 -25.83
N GLY A 514 -21.05 -14.05 -25.93
CA GLY A 514 -21.68 -13.20 -26.95
C GLY A 514 -21.32 -11.73 -26.77
N PHE A 515 -21.37 -11.26 -25.53
CA PHE A 515 -20.98 -9.90 -25.16
C PHE A 515 -19.49 -9.63 -25.47
N LEU A 516 -18.59 -10.54 -25.08
CA LEU A 516 -17.15 -10.43 -25.36
C LEU A 516 -16.83 -10.44 -26.86
N LYS A 517 -17.57 -11.24 -27.67
CA LYS A 517 -17.42 -11.22 -29.13
C LYS A 517 -17.85 -9.87 -29.74
N ALA A 518 -18.86 -9.22 -29.18
CA ALA A 518 -19.26 -7.89 -29.61
C ALA A 518 -18.19 -6.82 -29.32
N GLN A 519 -17.33 -7.06 -28.34
CA GLN A 519 -16.14 -6.25 -28.05
C GLN A 519 -14.92 -6.61 -28.92
N VAL A 520 -15.11 -7.39 -30.00
CA VAL A 520 -14.08 -7.81 -30.94
C VAL A 520 -12.97 -8.68 -30.31
N LEU A 521 -13.28 -9.36 -29.19
CA LEU A 521 -12.33 -10.24 -28.53
C LEU A 521 -12.04 -11.50 -29.37
N VAL A 522 -10.77 -11.86 -29.49
CA VAL A 522 -10.35 -13.05 -30.23
C VAL A 522 -10.87 -14.35 -29.60
N LYS A 523 -11.22 -15.33 -30.44
CA LYS A 523 -11.93 -16.55 -30.03
C LYS A 523 -11.22 -17.35 -28.93
N PHE A 524 -9.90 -17.43 -28.93
CA PHE A 524 -9.15 -18.25 -27.96
C PHE A 524 -9.16 -17.68 -26.54
N LYS A 525 -9.50 -16.39 -26.36
CA LYS A 525 -9.64 -15.72 -25.05
C LYS A 525 -11.02 -15.91 -24.43
N LEU A 526 -12.00 -16.44 -25.14
CA LEU A 526 -13.36 -16.59 -24.62
C LEU A 526 -13.41 -17.62 -23.48
N PRO A 527 -14.14 -17.33 -22.38
CA PRO A 527 -14.36 -18.31 -21.31
C PRO A 527 -15.01 -19.59 -21.80
N GLU A 528 -14.59 -20.72 -21.25
CA GLU A 528 -15.09 -22.07 -21.57
C GLU A 528 -15.85 -22.68 -20.38
N LYS A 529 -15.70 -22.09 -19.19
CA LYS A 529 -16.43 -22.46 -17.96
C LYS A 529 -16.89 -21.18 -17.25
N ILE A 530 -18.04 -21.26 -16.56
CA ILE A 530 -18.53 -20.23 -15.68
C ILE A 530 -18.80 -20.83 -14.29
N SER A 531 -18.41 -20.14 -13.23
CA SER A 531 -18.72 -20.46 -11.85
C SER A 531 -19.42 -19.26 -11.21
N TYR A 532 -20.61 -19.47 -10.64
CA TYR A 532 -21.36 -18.39 -9.98
C TYR A 532 -21.04 -18.36 -8.50
N LEU A 533 -20.78 -17.17 -8.00
CA LEU A 533 -20.44 -16.90 -6.61
C LEU A 533 -21.36 -15.83 -6.02
N THR A 534 -21.49 -15.82 -4.71
CA THR A 534 -22.18 -14.75 -3.97
C THR A 534 -21.23 -13.57 -3.68
N ALA A 535 -19.93 -13.83 -3.58
CA ALA A 535 -18.86 -12.82 -3.46
C ALA A 535 -17.53 -13.43 -3.92
N LEU A 536 -16.63 -12.60 -4.43
CA LEU A 536 -15.27 -13.03 -4.73
C LEU A 536 -14.42 -13.10 -3.44
N PRO A 537 -13.59 -14.16 -3.25
CA PRO A 537 -12.66 -14.22 -2.13
C PRO A 537 -11.62 -13.11 -2.24
N ARG A 538 -11.40 -12.38 -1.13
CA ARG A 538 -10.48 -11.24 -1.08
C ARG A 538 -9.57 -11.32 0.13
N ASN A 539 -8.34 -10.84 -0.02
CA ASN A 539 -7.45 -10.64 1.11
C ASN A 539 -7.87 -9.40 1.93
N PRO A 540 -7.27 -9.16 3.12
CA PRO A 540 -7.58 -7.99 3.95
C PRO A 540 -7.40 -6.63 3.28
N MET A 541 -6.66 -6.57 2.17
CA MET A 541 -6.44 -5.38 1.35
C MET A 541 -7.44 -5.24 0.19
N GLY A 542 -8.46 -6.11 0.14
CA GLY A 542 -9.50 -6.09 -0.88
C GLY A 542 -9.11 -6.74 -2.22
N LYS A 543 -7.91 -7.33 -2.35
CA LYS A 543 -7.46 -7.97 -3.59
C LYS A 543 -8.07 -9.37 -3.74
N VAL A 544 -8.57 -9.69 -4.93
CA VAL A 544 -9.11 -11.02 -5.27
C VAL A 544 -8.05 -12.12 -5.13
N LEU A 545 -8.39 -13.19 -4.42
CA LEU A 545 -7.56 -14.38 -4.21
C LEU A 545 -7.82 -15.40 -5.31
N ARG A 546 -7.15 -15.24 -6.48
CA ARG A 546 -7.35 -16.14 -7.63
C ARG A 546 -6.96 -17.59 -7.34
N GLY A 547 -5.97 -17.82 -6.47
CA GLY A 547 -5.57 -19.16 -6.06
C GLY A 547 -6.70 -19.93 -5.37
N ASP A 548 -7.50 -19.26 -4.54
CA ASP A 548 -8.65 -19.86 -3.87
C ASP A 548 -9.74 -20.20 -4.89
N LEU A 549 -10.00 -19.29 -5.85
CA LEU A 549 -10.93 -19.56 -6.96
C LEU A 549 -10.52 -20.77 -7.81
N GLN A 550 -9.22 -20.91 -8.09
CA GLN A 550 -8.68 -22.08 -8.84
C GLN A 550 -8.86 -23.37 -8.04
N ALA A 551 -8.60 -23.34 -6.73
CA ALA A 551 -8.80 -24.50 -5.85
C ALA A 551 -10.27 -24.92 -5.80
N ASP A 552 -11.21 -23.97 -5.68
CA ASP A 552 -12.64 -24.23 -5.68
C ASP A 552 -13.11 -24.83 -7.02
N ILE A 553 -12.62 -24.32 -8.15
CA ILE A 553 -12.96 -24.84 -9.49
C ILE A 553 -12.44 -26.26 -9.67
N ALA A 554 -11.23 -26.57 -9.14
CA ALA A 554 -10.66 -27.90 -9.20
C ALA A 554 -11.39 -28.91 -8.31
N ALA A 555 -11.98 -28.47 -7.20
CA ALA A 555 -12.75 -29.30 -6.28
C ALA A 555 -14.13 -29.70 -6.82
N VAL A 556 -14.69 -28.88 -7.73
CA VAL A 556 -16.04 -29.09 -8.32
C VAL A 556 -15.96 -29.79 -9.69
N GLY A 557 -14.80 -29.91 -10.30
CA GLY A 557 -14.58 -30.58 -11.59
C GLY A 557 -14.06 -31.97 -11.45
#